data_a825e7db69ca24c5b78fbf5c238535a7
#
_entry.id   a825e7db69ca24c5b78fbf5c238535a7
#
_cell.length_a   1.000
_cell.length_b   1.000
_cell.length_c   1.000
_cell.angle_alpha   90.00
_cell.angle_beta   90.00
_cell.angle_gamma   90.00
#
_symmetry.space_group_name_H-M   'P 1'
#
loop_
_entity.id
_entity.type
_entity.pdbx_description
1 polymer ?
#
loop_
_entity_poly.entity_id
_entity_poly.type
_entity_poly.pdbx_seq_one_letter_code
_entity_poly.pdbx_strand_id
1 'polypeptide(L)'
;MKTTAALASALALAACGQSGTRQDKQPDAATSPATEATVNAVAPGAPLAGVNAAAADGAPDLAPPPLTPEAERGENGARNILLSFTRAIEPREYRQAWALLSHADQRKWSEAQFAALFADLGKTSVAVPTGTMEGAAGSSFYTAPVTITGVDKDGRPVRLAGEAVLRRVNDVDGATPAQLRWHFERLTLDWVH
;
A
#
# COMPACT_ATOMS: atom_id res chain seq x y z
N MET A 1 -21.93 49.00 -10.40
CA MET A 1 -21.16 49.08 -11.65
C MET A 1 -20.64 47.68 -11.89
N LYS A 2 -21.37 46.84 -12.62
CA LYS A 2 -21.30 46.48 -14.03
C LYS A 2 -19.80 46.24 -14.47
N THR A 3 -19.44 44.99 -14.70
CA THR A 3 -19.30 44.44 -16.04
C THR A 3 -19.08 42.93 -16.02
N THR A 4 -19.95 42.25 -16.70
CA THR A 4 -19.93 40.90 -17.24
C THR A 4 -18.90 40.75 -18.36
N ALA A 5 -18.20 39.62 -18.48
CA ALA A 5 -17.67 39.13 -19.75
C ALA A 5 -17.74 37.60 -19.79
N ALA A 6 -18.68 37.13 -20.59
CA ALA A 6 -18.78 35.75 -21.05
C ALA A 6 -17.91 35.62 -22.31
N LEU A 7 -17.16 34.52 -22.46
CA LEU A 7 -16.64 34.08 -23.74
C LEU A 7 -16.89 32.56 -23.87
N ALA A 8 -17.85 32.28 -24.73
CA ALA A 8 -18.06 30.97 -25.31
C ALA A 8 -17.15 30.81 -26.53
N SER A 9 -16.58 29.65 -26.73
CA SER A 9 -16.09 29.21 -28.02
C SER A 9 -16.31 27.72 -28.21
N ALA A 10 -16.98 27.46 -29.31
CA ALA A 10 -17.56 26.19 -29.74
C ALA A 10 -16.60 25.39 -30.63
N LEU A 11 -16.87 24.10 -30.66
CA LEU A 11 -16.78 23.12 -31.79
C LEU A 11 -15.54 23.01 -32.68
N ALA A 12 -15.05 21.76 -32.77
CA ALA A 12 -14.89 21.07 -34.04
C ALA A 12 -14.86 19.54 -33.83
N LEU A 13 -15.88 18.89 -34.38
CA LEU A 13 -15.90 17.45 -34.69
C LEU A 13 -15.05 17.22 -35.96
N ALA A 14 -14.29 16.12 -35.95
CA ALA A 14 -13.88 15.46 -37.20
C ALA A 14 -13.93 13.95 -36.99
N ALA A 15 -14.90 13.33 -37.62
CA ALA A 15 -15.05 11.89 -37.84
C ALA A 15 -14.45 11.53 -39.21
N CYS A 16 -13.75 10.39 -39.30
CA CYS A 16 -13.54 9.49 -40.43
C CYS A 16 -12.80 8.28 -39.84
N GLY A 17 -13.25 7.06 -39.78
CA GLY A 17 -13.95 6.27 -40.77
C GLY A 17 -12.94 5.47 -41.58
N GLN A 18 -12.71 4.19 -41.25
CA GLN A 18 -12.61 3.16 -42.26
C GLN A 18 -12.49 1.74 -41.66
N SER A 19 -13.44 0.94 -42.06
CA SER A 19 -13.56 -0.49 -41.93
C SER A 19 -12.48 -1.23 -42.74
N GLY A 20 -12.04 -2.36 -42.23
CA GLY A 20 -11.17 -3.30 -42.95
C GLY A 20 -11.34 -4.71 -42.39
N THR A 21 -12.40 -5.36 -42.75
CA THR A 21 -12.63 -6.82 -42.70
C THR A 21 -11.60 -7.56 -43.56
N ARG A 22 -10.93 -8.56 -43.02
CA ARG A 22 -10.55 -9.74 -43.78
C ARG A 22 -10.50 -10.96 -42.88
N GLN A 23 -11.33 -11.85 -43.24
CA GLN A 23 -11.64 -13.21 -42.87
C GLN A 23 -10.62 -14.17 -43.51
N ASP A 24 -10.61 -15.40 -42.96
CA ASP A 24 -10.08 -16.66 -43.46
C ASP A 24 -8.61 -17.01 -43.17
N LYS A 25 -8.36 -18.01 -42.34
CA LYS A 25 -8.40 -19.41 -42.73
C LYS A 25 -7.93 -20.32 -41.59
N GLN A 26 -8.80 -21.20 -41.13
CA GLN A 26 -8.42 -22.43 -40.44
C GLN A 26 -8.28 -23.52 -41.48
N PRO A 27 -7.32 -24.45 -41.36
CA PRO A 27 -7.73 -25.81 -41.05
C PRO A 27 -6.83 -26.64 -40.12
N ASP A 28 -7.53 -27.50 -39.39
CA ASP A 28 -7.33 -28.91 -39.07
C ASP A 28 -6.08 -29.43 -38.36
N ALA A 29 -6.39 -29.95 -37.22
CA ALA A 29 -6.16 -31.27 -36.62
C ALA A 29 -4.91 -32.07 -37.06
N ALA A 30 -4.09 -32.44 -36.06
CA ALA A 30 -3.65 -33.83 -35.87
C ALA A 30 -2.86 -34.01 -34.56
N THR A 31 -3.40 -34.88 -33.73
CA THR A 31 -2.74 -35.99 -33.04
C THR A 31 -1.62 -35.74 -32.02
N SER A 32 -2.01 -35.98 -30.75
CA SER A 32 -1.10 -36.42 -29.69
C SER A 32 -0.27 -37.65 -30.07
N PRO A 33 0.93 -37.81 -29.50
CA PRO A 33 1.05 -38.89 -28.52
C PRO A 33 1.61 -38.47 -27.17
N ALA A 34 1.10 -39.15 -26.17
CA ALA A 34 1.64 -39.20 -24.81
C ALA A 34 3.10 -39.69 -24.81
N THR A 35 3.94 -39.01 -24.00
CA THR A 35 5.20 -39.60 -23.57
C THR A 35 5.32 -39.38 -22.06
N GLU A 36 5.61 -40.47 -21.45
CA GLU A 36 5.68 -40.84 -20.06
C GLU A 36 6.44 -39.89 -19.13
N ALA A 37 5.95 -39.88 -17.91
CA ALA A 37 6.55 -39.32 -16.73
C ALA A 37 7.99 -39.80 -16.52
N THR A 38 8.91 -38.86 -16.45
CA THR A 38 10.16 -39.08 -15.76
C THR A 38 10.12 -38.29 -14.46
N VAL A 39 9.86 -39.00 -13.38
CA VAL A 39 10.06 -38.54 -12.01
C VAL A 39 11.55 -38.26 -11.81
N ASN A 40 11.93 -37.01 -11.88
CA ASN A 40 13.27 -36.61 -11.50
C ASN A 40 13.29 -36.34 -9.99
N ALA A 41 14.08 -37.18 -9.33
CA ALA A 41 14.27 -37.15 -7.89
C ALA A 41 14.65 -35.75 -7.40
N VAL A 42 13.89 -35.26 -6.46
CA VAL A 42 14.22 -34.08 -5.64
C VAL A 42 15.41 -34.46 -4.77
N ALA A 43 16.54 -33.84 -5.01
CA ALA A 43 17.65 -33.84 -4.08
C ALA A 43 17.24 -33.08 -2.79
N PRO A 44 17.49 -33.62 -1.60
CA PRO A 44 17.18 -32.93 -0.37
C PRO A 44 18.20 -31.84 -0.06
N GLY A 45 17.71 -30.62 0.12
CA GLY A 45 18.25 -29.72 1.12
C GLY A 45 19.44 -28.86 0.74
N ALA A 46 19.14 -27.65 0.29
CA ALA A 46 19.89 -26.52 0.83
C ALA A 46 18.99 -25.85 1.87
N PRO A 47 19.45 -25.60 3.11
CA PRO A 47 18.69 -24.80 4.06
C PRO A 47 18.62 -23.39 3.50
N LEU A 48 17.40 -22.91 3.24
CA LEU A 48 17.14 -21.48 3.10
C LEU A 48 17.62 -20.86 4.41
N ALA A 49 18.73 -20.16 4.34
CA ALA A 49 19.17 -19.29 5.41
C ALA A 49 18.09 -18.22 5.58
N GLY A 50 17.12 -18.52 6.43
CA GLY A 50 16.25 -17.54 7.00
C GLY A 50 17.14 -16.59 7.79
N VAL A 51 17.37 -15.42 7.25
CA VAL A 51 17.89 -14.30 8.01
C VAL A 51 16.77 -13.86 8.97
N ASN A 52 16.66 -14.58 10.08
CA ASN A 52 16.06 -14.05 11.29
C ASN A 52 16.97 -12.89 11.71
N ALA A 53 16.66 -11.69 11.23
CA ALA A 53 17.06 -10.51 11.95
C ALA A 53 16.24 -10.56 13.25
N ALA A 54 16.82 -11.21 14.28
CA ALA A 54 16.29 -11.19 15.62
C ALA A 54 16.09 -9.71 15.98
N ALA A 55 14.83 -9.36 16.26
CA ALA A 55 14.54 -8.05 16.80
C ALA A 55 15.39 -7.88 18.06
N ALA A 56 16.31 -6.92 18.04
CA ALA A 56 16.98 -6.50 19.23
C ALA A 56 15.90 -6.03 20.22
N ASP A 57 15.99 -6.47 21.48
CA ASP A 57 15.11 -6.08 22.59
C ASP A 57 13.78 -6.85 22.78
N GLY A 58 13.59 -8.06 22.26
CA GLY A 58 12.42 -8.88 22.59
C GLY A 58 11.08 -8.32 22.07
N ALA A 59 11.10 -7.29 21.24
CA ALA A 59 9.91 -6.81 20.55
C ALA A 59 9.46 -7.82 19.48
N PRO A 60 8.14 -8.00 19.26
CA PRO A 60 7.65 -8.89 18.24
C PRO A 60 8.12 -8.46 16.84
N ASP A 61 8.47 -9.42 16.00
CA ASP A 61 8.74 -9.16 14.60
C ASP A 61 7.42 -8.88 13.86
N LEU A 62 7.18 -7.61 13.59
CA LEU A 62 5.99 -7.12 12.92
C LEU A 62 6.22 -6.91 11.41
N ALA A 63 7.40 -7.26 10.91
CA ALA A 63 7.72 -7.11 9.49
C ALA A 63 6.81 -8.01 8.63
N PRO A 64 6.26 -7.49 7.55
CA PRO A 64 5.53 -8.30 6.59
C PRO A 64 6.50 -9.20 5.81
N PRO A 65 6.01 -10.27 5.16
CA PRO A 65 6.84 -11.12 4.33
C PRO A 65 7.52 -10.34 3.22
N PRO A 66 8.77 -10.71 2.85
CA PRO A 66 9.49 -10.03 1.78
C PRO A 66 8.76 -10.20 0.44
N LEU A 67 8.79 -9.15 -0.36
CA LEU A 67 8.23 -9.12 -1.71
C LEU A 67 9.34 -9.26 -2.76
N THR A 68 8.96 -9.64 -3.99
CA THR A 68 9.86 -9.48 -5.13
C THR A 68 10.10 -7.99 -5.41
N PRO A 69 11.24 -7.61 -6.02
CA PRO A 69 11.52 -6.20 -6.32
C PRO A 69 10.43 -5.50 -7.14
N GLU A 70 9.77 -6.20 -8.04
CA GLU A 70 8.68 -5.69 -8.87
C GLU A 70 7.42 -5.43 -8.00
N ALA A 71 7.06 -6.39 -7.14
CA ALA A 71 5.92 -6.25 -6.24
C ALA A 71 6.17 -5.15 -5.20
N GLU A 72 7.42 -4.99 -4.73
CA GLU A 72 7.80 -3.92 -3.79
C GLU A 72 7.63 -2.52 -4.39
N ARG A 73 7.84 -2.36 -5.70
CA ARG A 73 7.64 -1.07 -6.39
C ARG A 73 6.17 -0.70 -6.60
N GLY A 74 5.31 -1.70 -6.66
CA GLY A 74 3.87 -1.54 -6.92
C GLY A 74 3.01 -1.36 -5.67
N GLU A 75 1.73 -1.56 -5.86
CA GLU A 75 0.71 -1.49 -4.80
C GLU A 75 1.02 -2.41 -3.62
N ASN A 76 1.53 -3.62 -3.89
CA ASN A 76 1.86 -4.58 -2.83
C ASN A 76 2.91 -4.03 -1.86
N GLY A 77 3.91 -3.27 -2.37
CA GLY A 77 4.90 -2.59 -1.52
C GLY A 77 4.27 -1.53 -0.63
N ALA A 78 3.38 -0.70 -1.17
CA ALA A 78 2.64 0.29 -0.38
C ALA A 78 1.79 -0.40 0.69
N ARG A 79 1.05 -1.45 0.32
CA ARG A 79 0.24 -2.23 1.26
C ARG A 79 1.06 -2.90 2.36
N ASN A 80 2.30 -3.32 2.08
CA ASN A 80 3.19 -3.88 3.09
C ASN A 80 3.52 -2.87 4.20
N ILE A 81 3.72 -1.60 3.86
CA ILE A 81 3.92 -0.55 4.87
C ILE A 81 2.66 -0.37 5.73
N LEU A 82 1.47 -0.34 5.12
CA LEU A 82 0.21 -0.28 5.87
C LEU A 82 0.00 -1.52 6.74
N LEU A 83 0.37 -2.70 6.27
CA LEU A 83 0.30 -3.93 7.05
C LEU A 83 1.25 -3.89 8.26
N SER A 84 2.46 -3.34 8.10
CA SER A 84 3.38 -3.10 9.23
C SER A 84 2.76 -2.16 10.26
N PHE A 85 2.11 -1.09 9.79
CA PHE A 85 1.40 -0.15 10.66
C PHE A 85 0.26 -0.83 11.43
N THR A 86 -0.61 -1.60 10.75
CA THR A 86 -1.72 -2.31 11.41
C THR A 86 -1.22 -3.29 12.46
N ARG A 87 -0.18 -4.08 12.11
CA ARG A 87 0.46 -5.04 13.02
C ARG A 87 1.11 -4.39 14.23
N ALA A 88 1.50 -3.13 14.14
CA ALA A 88 2.03 -2.39 15.27
C ALA A 88 0.92 -1.79 16.16
N ILE A 89 -0.19 -1.32 15.58
CA ILE A 89 -1.31 -0.74 16.34
C ILE A 89 -2.06 -1.80 17.16
N GLU A 90 -2.38 -2.94 16.55
CA GLU A 90 -3.23 -3.97 17.18
C GLU A 90 -2.64 -4.55 18.48
N PRO A 91 -1.33 -4.90 18.58
CA PRO A 91 -0.70 -5.34 19.82
C PRO A 91 -0.24 -4.17 20.71
N ARG A 92 -0.53 -2.92 20.35
CA ARG A 92 -0.16 -1.68 21.08
C ARG A 92 1.33 -1.31 21.02
N GLU A 93 2.03 -1.76 19.99
CA GLU A 93 3.41 -1.37 19.72
C GLU A 93 3.48 0.03 19.07
N TYR A 94 2.91 1.03 19.76
CA TYR A 94 2.70 2.38 19.22
C TYR A 94 4.00 3.09 18.83
N ARG A 95 5.11 2.79 19.50
CA ARG A 95 6.43 3.29 19.11
C ARG A 95 6.83 2.82 17.73
N GLN A 96 6.58 1.54 17.41
CA GLN A 96 6.88 0.98 16.09
C GLN A 96 5.97 1.59 15.01
N ALA A 97 4.67 1.73 15.30
CA ALA A 97 3.74 2.41 14.40
C ALA A 97 4.14 3.86 14.14
N TRP A 98 4.49 4.60 15.19
CA TRP A 98 4.94 5.99 15.11
C TRP A 98 6.24 6.14 14.31
N ALA A 99 7.18 5.20 14.43
CA ALA A 99 8.44 5.21 13.69
C ALA A 99 8.25 5.04 12.16
N LEU A 100 7.11 4.48 11.72
CA LEU A 100 6.77 4.38 10.30
C LEU A 100 6.25 5.70 9.71
N LEU A 101 5.79 6.63 10.55
CA LEU A 101 5.18 7.88 10.09
C LEU A 101 6.21 8.81 9.45
N SER A 102 5.73 9.71 8.61
CA SER A 102 6.55 10.77 8.03
C SER A 102 7.14 11.67 9.12
N HIS A 103 8.27 12.32 8.82
CA HIS A 103 8.84 13.33 9.73
C HIS A 103 7.88 14.50 10.01
N ALA A 104 6.97 14.80 9.09
CA ALA A 104 5.95 15.82 9.28
C ALA A 104 4.92 15.37 10.33
N ASP A 105 4.45 14.12 10.23
CA ASP A 105 3.51 13.55 11.19
C ASP A 105 4.16 13.31 12.56
N GLN A 106 5.44 12.91 12.59
CA GLN A 106 6.22 12.80 13.85
C GLN A 106 6.42 14.16 14.55
N ARG A 107 6.43 15.27 13.81
CA ARG A 107 6.41 16.61 14.42
C ARG A 107 5.01 17.04 14.88
N LYS A 108 3.96 16.56 14.21
CA LYS A 108 2.56 16.79 14.60
C LYS A 108 2.22 16.04 15.88
N TRP A 109 2.68 14.81 16.01
CA TRP A 109 2.48 13.96 17.18
C TRP A 109 3.83 13.47 17.69
N SER A 110 4.22 13.86 18.90
CA SER A 110 5.29 13.12 19.58
C SER A 110 4.87 11.67 19.78
N GLU A 111 5.82 10.78 20.02
CA GLU A 111 5.53 9.36 20.30
C GLU A 111 4.47 9.20 21.40
N ALA A 112 4.61 9.94 22.50
CA ALA A 112 3.66 9.93 23.60
C ALA A 112 2.27 10.45 23.22
N GLN A 113 2.19 11.51 22.40
CA GLN A 113 0.92 12.03 21.90
C GLN A 113 0.24 11.06 20.96
N PHE A 114 1.01 10.40 20.09
CA PHE A 114 0.48 9.36 19.20
C PHE A 114 -0.06 8.17 19.99
N ALA A 115 0.70 7.67 20.98
CA ALA A 115 0.23 6.59 21.86
C ALA A 115 -1.03 6.99 22.66
N ALA A 116 -1.11 8.26 23.08
CA ALA A 116 -2.26 8.78 23.82
C ALA A 116 -3.59 8.74 23.01
N LEU A 117 -3.53 8.76 21.67
CA LEU A 117 -4.73 8.60 20.84
C LEU A 117 -5.44 7.26 21.10
N PHE A 118 -4.72 6.27 21.60
CA PHE A 118 -5.20 4.91 21.81
C PHE A 118 -5.26 4.50 23.30
N ALA A 119 -4.89 5.42 24.22
CA ALA A 119 -4.70 5.10 25.64
C ALA A 119 -5.98 4.54 26.30
N ASP A 120 -7.14 5.10 25.94
CA ASP A 120 -8.44 4.72 26.48
C ASP A 120 -9.12 3.59 25.68
N LEU A 121 -8.47 3.08 24.63
CA LEU A 121 -9.00 1.99 23.84
C LEU A 121 -8.61 0.64 24.42
N GLY A 122 -9.58 -0.27 24.50
CA GLY A 122 -9.36 -1.66 24.78
C GLY A 122 -8.70 -2.39 23.60
N LYS A 123 -9.22 -3.56 23.25
CA LYS A 123 -8.75 -4.27 22.04
C LYS A 123 -9.05 -3.44 20.80
N THR A 124 -8.02 -3.15 20.01
CA THR A 124 -8.15 -2.42 18.76
C THR A 124 -8.05 -3.34 17.55
N SER A 125 -8.73 -2.98 16.46
CA SER A 125 -8.59 -3.59 15.14
C SER A 125 -8.46 -2.50 14.10
N VAL A 126 -7.58 -2.72 13.12
CA VAL A 126 -7.29 -1.76 12.06
C VAL A 126 -7.73 -2.32 10.71
N ALA A 127 -8.64 -1.62 10.04
CA ALA A 127 -9.06 -1.93 8.69
C ALA A 127 -8.43 -0.95 7.70
N VAL A 128 -7.74 -1.49 6.70
CA VAL A 128 -7.18 -0.74 5.57
C VAL A 128 -7.66 -1.41 4.28
N PRO A 129 -8.80 -0.97 3.74
CA PRO A 129 -9.29 -1.45 2.45
C PRO A 129 -8.31 -1.09 1.32
N THR A 130 -8.58 -1.59 0.13
CA THR A 130 -7.80 -1.25 -1.07
C THR A 130 -7.85 0.25 -1.31
N GLY A 131 -6.70 0.84 -1.57
CA GLY A 131 -6.54 2.25 -1.90
C GLY A 131 -6.42 2.49 -3.40
N THR A 132 -5.99 3.69 -3.75
CA THR A 132 -5.79 4.14 -5.13
C THR A 132 -4.33 4.48 -5.37
N MET A 133 -3.78 3.99 -6.48
CA MET A 133 -2.44 4.34 -6.97
C MET A 133 -2.52 5.53 -7.90
N GLU A 134 -1.65 6.50 -7.69
CA GLU A 134 -1.49 7.68 -8.55
C GLU A 134 -0.01 7.94 -8.83
N GLY A 135 0.28 8.43 -10.03
CA GLY A 135 1.62 8.85 -10.42
C GLY A 135 1.71 10.36 -10.59
N ALA A 136 2.72 10.99 -10.05
CA ALA A 136 2.97 12.41 -10.24
C ALA A 136 4.48 12.72 -10.23
N ALA A 137 4.96 13.44 -11.25
CA ALA A 137 6.28 14.07 -11.31
C ALA A 137 7.44 13.21 -10.72
N GLY A 138 7.60 11.99 -11.20
CA GLY A 138 8.69 11.11 -10.77
C GLY A 138 8.47 10.41 -9.43
N SER A 139 7.25 10.42 -8.90
CA SER A 139 6.85 9.70 -7.71
C SER A 139 5.57 8.91 -7.94
N SER A 140 5.39 7.85 -7.19
CA SER A 140 4.12 7.13 -7.08
C SER A 140 3.54 7.38 -5.69
N PHE A 141 2.24 7.55 -5.64
CA PHE A 141 1.47 7.74 -4.41
C PHE A 141 0.45 6.62 -4.28
N TYR A 142 0.21 6.20 -3.06
CA TYR A 142 -0.85 5.25 -2.73
C TYR A 142 -1.68 5.84 -1.58
N THR A 143 -2.95 6.08 -1.84
CA THR A 143 -3.89 6.64 -0.88
C THR A 143 -4.89 5.57 -0.45
N ALA A 144 -5.00 5.30 0.83
CA ALA A 144 -5.92 4.32 1.38
C ALA A 144 -6.66 4.87 2.60
N PRO A 145 -7.97 4.61 2.73
CA PRO A 145 -8.70 4.91 3.96
C PRO A 145 -8.20 4.00 5.09
N VAL A 146 -8.16 4.55 6.29
CA VAL A 146 -7.79 3.82 7.51
C VAL A 146 -8.93 3.95 8.50
N THR A 147 -9.34 2.83 9.07
CA THR A 147 -10.32 2.81 10.17
C THR A 147 -9.77 1.98 11.32
N ILE A 148 -9.72 2.58 12.49
CA ILE A 148 -9.33 1.92 13.73
C ILE A 148 -10.56 1.83 14.63
N THR A 149 -10.94 0.64 15.00
CA THR A 149 -12.08 0.37 15.90
C THR A 149 -11.59 -0.21 17.21
N GLY A 150 -12.29 0.07 18.27
CA GLY A 150 -12.01 -0.46 19.59
C GLY A 150 -13.20 -0.27 20.52
N VAL A 151 -12.98 -0.53 21.78
CA VAL A 151 -13.95 -0.22 22.86
C VAL A 151 -13.28 0.71 23.86
N ASP A 152 -14.03 1.67 24.38
CA ASP A 152 -13.54 2.54 25.44
C ASP A 152 -13.55 1.82 26.82
N LYS A 153 -13.10 2.51 27.85
CA LYS A 153 -13.10 2.01 29.24
C LYS A 153 -14.49 1.64 29.78
N ASP A 154 -15.54 2.21 29.18
CA ASP A 154 -16.94 1.96 29.56
C ASP A 154 -17.58 0.86 28.69
N GLY A 155 -16.78 0.20 27.81
CA GLY A 155 -17.24 -0.86 26.91
C GLY A 155 -18.00 -0.36 25.68
N ARG A 156 -18.01 0.94 25.41
CA ARG A 156 -18.68 1.50 24.25
C ARG A 156 -17.80 1.38 23.00
N PRO A 157 -18.37 1.03 21.84
CA PRO A 157 -17.61 0.99 20.60
C PRO A 157 -17.17 2.42 20.22
N VAL A 158 -15.91 2.52 19.84
CA VAL A 158 -15.29 3.78 19.38
C VAL A 158 -14.56 3.56 18.07
N ARG A 159 -14.44 4.64 17.29
CA ARG A 159 -13.86 4.60 15.97
C ARG A 159 -13.03 5.84 15.69
N LEU A 160 -11.81 5.62 15.18
CA LEU A 160 -11.05 6.63 14.47
C LEU A 160 -11.08 6.29 12.98
N ALA A 161 -11.24 7.29 12.15
CA ALA A 161 -11.17 7.12 10.71
C ALA A 161 -10.32 8.23 10.09
N GLY A 162 -9.70 7.93 8.97
CA GLY A 162 -8.85 8.86 8.27
C GLY A 162 -8.26 8.27 7.01
N GLU A 163 -7.12 8.79 6.62
CA GLU A 163 -6.47 8.44 5.37
C GLU A 163 -4.96 8.32 5.57
N ALA A 164 -4.39 7.30 4.97
CA ALA A 164 -2.95 7.14 4.83
C ALA A 164 -2.54 7.44 3.39
N VAL A 165 -1.61 8.35 3.20
CA VAL A 165 -0.95 8.62 1.93
C VAL A 165 0.48 8.13 2.03
N LEU A 166 0.84 7.18 1.17
CA LEU A 166 2.21 6.70 1.02
C LEU A 166 2.81 7.24 -0.27
N ARG A 167 4.13 7.38 -0.27
CA ARG A 167 4.90 7.84 -1.41
C ARG A 167 6.10 6.95 -1.64
N ARG A 168 6.47 6.80 -2.91
CA ARG A 168 7.73 6.25 -3.38
C ARG A 168 8.23 7.12 -4.53
N VAL A 169 9.51 7.51 -4.50
CA VAL A 169 10.15 8.12 -5.66
C VAL A 169 10.41 7.00 -6.68
N ASN A 170 10.07 7.24 -7.94
CA ASN A 170 10.36 6.32 -9.02
C ASN A 170 11.88 6.25 -9.26
N ASP A 171 12.35 5.18 -9.91
CA ASP A 171 13.77 4.91 -10.10
C ASP A 171 14.39 6.00 -11.01
N VAL A 172 14.76 7.12 -10.40
CA VAL A 172 15.37 8.27 -11.05
C VAL A 172 16.79 8.50 -10.50
N ASP A 173 17.67 9.02 -11.33
CA ASP A 173 19.05 9.33 -10.93
C ASP A 173 19.06 10.31 -9.74
N GLY A 174 19.89 10.02 -8.76
CA GLY A 174 20.04 10.83 -7.55
C GLY A 174 19.03 10.55 -6.44
N ALA A 175 18.07 9.66 -6.64
CA ALA A 175 17.17 9.23 -5.56
C ALA A 175 17.93 8.40 -4.51
N THR A 176 17.68 8.70 -3.25
CA THR A 176 18.27 7.95 -2.13
C THR A 176 17.55 6.59 -1.95
N PRO A 177 18.23 5.57 -1.36
CA PRO A 177 17.58 4.28 -1.07
C PRO A 177 16.31 4.39 -0.24
N ALA A 178 16.21 5.37 0.66
CA ALA A 178 15.02 5.62 1.46
C ALA A 178 13.87 6.14 0.60
N GLN A 179 14.13 7.02 -0.34
CA GLN A 179 13.12 7.57 -1.25
C GLN A 179 12.60 6.53 -2.26
N LEU A 180 13.44 5.56 -2.63
CA LEU A 180 13.08 4.45 -3.52
C LEU A 180 12.21 3.39 -2.86
N ARG A 181 11.93 3.51 -1.56
CA ARG A 181 11.01 2.64 -0.82
C ARG A 181 9.70 3.36 -0.54
N TRP A 182 8.62 2.60 -0.41
CA TRP A 182 7.37 3.14 0.11
C TRP A 182 7.53 3.61 1.55
N HIS A 183 7.00 4.78 1.85
CA HIS A 183 7.01 5.38 3.18
C HIS A 183 5.75 6.23 3.35
N PHE A 184 5.36 6.47 4.60
CA PHE A 184 4.27 7.41 4.87
C PHE A 184 4.67 8.83 4.44
N GLU A 185 3.84 9.45 3.65
CA GLU A 185 3.87 10.88 3.34
C GLU A 185 3.00 11.65 4.32
N ARG A 186 1.80 11.11 4.61
CA ARG A 186 0.84 11.72 5.52
C ARG A 186 -0.10 10.67 6.12
N LEU A 187 -0.43 10.86 7.40
CA LEU A 187 -1.50 10.15 8.08
C LEU A 187 -2.48 11.16 8.68
N THR A 188 -3.77 10.98 8.45
CA THR A 188 -4.85 11.67 9.17
C THR A 188 -5.65 10.64 9.95
N LEU A 189 -6.03 10.98 11.18
CA LEU A 189 -6.89 10.16 12.03
C LEU A 189 -7.74 11.11 12.86
N ASP A 190 -9.06 10.95 12.78
CA ASP A 190 -10.03 11.73 13.50
C ASP A 190 -11.04 10.81 14.20
N TRP A 191 -11.52 11.23 15.37
CA TRP A 191 -12.60 10.54 16.08
C TRP A 191 -13.91 10.65 15.31
N VAL A 192 -14.57 9.52 15.11
CA VAL A 192 -15.90 9.47 14.49
C VAL A 192 -16.92 9.16 15.57
N HIS A 193 -17.85 10.08 15.78
CA HIS A 193 -18.94 10.01 16.75
C HIS A 193 -20.21 9.49 16.12
#